data_b3bc5c5425feef92632ef5d3c7a006d8
#
_entry.id   b3bc5c5425feef92632ef5d3c7a006d8
#
_cell.length_a   1.000
_cell.length_b   1.000
_cell.length_c   1.000
_cell.angle_alpha   90.00
_cell.angle_beta   90.00
_cell.angle_gamma   90.00
#
_symmetry.space_group_name_H-M   'P 1'
#
loop_
_entity.id
_entity.type
_entity.pdbx_description
1 polymer ?
#
loop_
_entity_poly.entity_id
_entity_poly.type
_entity_poly.pdbx_seq_one_letter_code
_entity_poly.pdbx_strand_id
1 'polypeptide(L)'
;TGIFEMPNTNPLTITPEAMEFKLKKAHETSYVDFAFYFGGTAEYAEHLSEWENIDGVCGIKIFMGASNGDLLSATDEEIDAIVANGKRVIAVHAEDEAIMNENKVTILGDSNDVAMHYKWRSEESCLNATKRIVSIAKKYTRRVHILHITTAQEMSFLKTNKDIASAEVLANHLTLHAPDCYDMFGTL
;
A
#
# COMPACT_ATOMS: atom_id res chain seq x y z
N THR A 1 19.59 9.66 8.92
CA THR A 1 18.34 9.62 8.10
C THR A 1 18.42 8.39 7.22
N GLY A 2 17.35 7.61 7.18
CA GLY A 2 17.23 6.42 6.35
C GLY A 2 15.98 6.48 5.48
N ILE A 3 15.93 5.63 4.47
CA ILE A 3 14.78 5.48 3.58
C ILE A 3 14.30 4.02 3.54
N PHE A 4 13.00 3.84 3.41
CA PHE A 4 12.37 2.56 3.12
C PHE A 4 11.66 2.67 1.77
N GLU A 5 12.12 1.92 0.77
CA GLU A 5 11.60 2.05 -0.58
C GLU A 5 10.65 0.92 -0.95
N MET A 6 9.66 1.25 -1.78
CA MET A 6 8.59 0.36 -2.22
C MET A 6 9.01 -0.55 -3.39
N PRO A 7 8.31 -1.68 -3.63
CA PRO A 7 8.70 -2.66 -4.65
C PRO A 7 8.29 -2.29 -6.08
N ASN A 8 7.50 -1.22 -6.28
CA ASN A 8 6.98 -0.80 -7.59
C ASN A 8 8.03 -0.07 -8.44
N THR A 9 9.16 -0.72 -8.65
CA THR A 9 10.31 -0.24 -9.41
C THR A 9 10.46 -0.99 -10.74
N ASN A 10 11.46 -0.68 -11.51
CA ASN A 10 11.79 -1.42 -12.72
C ASN A 10 13.24 -1.96 -12.61
N PRO A 11 13.43 -3.29 -12.46
CA PRO A 11 12.38 -4.31 -12.32
C PRO A 11 11.57 -4.18 -11.02
N LEU A 12 10.38 -4.82 -10.97
CA LEU A 12 9.60 -4.97 -9.74
C LEU A 12 10.39 -5.78 -8.72
N THR A 13 10.34 -5.38 -7.43
CA THR A 13 11.05 -6.10 -6.36
C THR A 13 10.18 -7.22 -5.78
N ILE A 14 9.95 -8.25 -6.58
CA ILE A 14 9.09 -9.42 -6.26
C ILE A 14 9.84 -10.76 -6.29
N THR A 15 11.15 -10.75 -6.61
CA THR A 15 12.01 -11.93 -6.57
C THR A 15 13.34 -11.63 -5.87
N PRO A 16 14.05 -12.64 -5.34
CA PRO A 16 15.36 -12.44 -4.72
C PRO A 16 16.37 -11.77 -5.64
N GLU A 17 16.37 -12.08 -6.93
CA GLU A 17 17.30 -11.50 -7.91
C GLU A 17 17.02 -9.99 -8.10
N ALA A 18 15.74 -9.58 -8.13
CA ALA A 18 15.36 -8.18 -8.21
C ALA A 18 15.75 -7.42 -6.93
N MET A 19 15.62 -8.05 -5.76
CA MET A 19 16.08 -7.51 -4.48
C MET A 19 17.60 -7.33 -4.45
N GLU A 20 18.35 -8.35 -4.87
CA GLU A 20 19.82 -8.29 -4.94
C GLU A 20 20.28 -7.16 -5.87
N PHE A 21 19.69 -7.06 -7.06
CA PHE A 21 19.96 -5.96 -8.00
C PHE A 21 19.73 -4.59 -7.34
N LYS A 22 18.63 -4.43 -6.64
CA LYS A 22 18.25 -3.18 -5.96
C LYS A 22 19.22 -2.85 -4.82
N LEU A 23 19.55 -3.82 -3.97
CA LEU A 23 20.50 -3.68 -2.88
C LEU A 23 21.89 -3.26 -3.39
N LYS A 24 22.38 -3.93 -4.43
CA LYS A 24 23.65 -3.58 -5.07
C LYS A 24 23.64 -2.15 -5.58
N LYS A 25 22.57 -1.74 -6.28
CA LYS A 25 22.43 -0.39 -6.79
C LYS A 25 22.42 0.65 -5.68
N ALA A 26 21.72 0.37 -4.57
CA ALA A 26 21.69 1.28 -3.43
C ALA A 26 23.05 1.39 -2.72
N HIS A 27 23.78 0.29 -2.55
CA HIS A 27 25.13 0.32 -1.98
C HIS A 27 26.10 1.16 -2.81
N GLU A 28 25.93 1.18 -4.12
CA GLU A 28 26.78 1.96 -5.03
C GLU A 28 26.43 3.46 -5.06
N THR A 29 25.17 3.84 -4.76
CA THR A 29 24.66 5.18 -5.07
C THR A 29 23.99 5.91 -3.91
N SER A 30 23.62 5.23 -2.81
CA SER A 30 22.92 5.87 -1.71
C SER A 30 23.87 6.62 -0.78
N TYR A 31 23.46 7.81 -0.35
CA TYR A 31 24.15 8.61 0.67
C TYR A 31 23.52 8.47 2.06
N VAL A 32 22.49 7.66 2.20
CA VAL A 32 21.76 7.44 3.47
C VAL A 32 21.56 5.95 3.71
N ASP A 33 21.25 5.58 4.93
CA ASP A 33 20.83 4.22 5.26
C ASP A 33 19.55 3.86 4.49
N PHE A 34 19.42 2.61 4.08
CA PHE A 34 18.27 2.16 3.31
C PHE A 34 17.86 0.74 3.67
N ALA A 35 16.59 0.46 3.44
CA ALA A 35 16.02 -0.87 3.38
C ALA A 35 14.85 -0.90 2.39
N PHE A 36 14.47 -2.08 1.95
CA PHE A 36 13.48 -2.24 0.88
C PHE A 36 12.33 -3.12 1.32
N TYR A 37 11.14 -2.79 0.83
CA TYR A 37 9.99 -3.68 0.90
C TYR A 37 10.04 -4.68 -0.24
N PHE A 38 9.74 -5.94 0.10
CA PHE A 38 9.47 -6.97 -0.89
C PHE A 38 8.01 -6.89 -1.34
N GLY A 39 7.72 -7.03 -2.62
CA GLY A 39 6.36 -7.05 -3.13
C GLY A 39 5.64 -8.34 -2.74
N GLY A 40 4.56 -8.22 -2.00
CA GLY A 40 3.67 -9.33 -1.67
C GLY A 40 2.72 -9.57 -2.82
N THR A 41 2.87 -10.72 -3.49
CA THR A 41 1.99 -11.21 -4.55
C THR A 41 1.50 -12.61 -4.23
N ALA A 42 0.32 -12.98 -4.71
CA ALA A 42 -0.22 -14.32 -4.47
C ALA A 42 0.65 -15.40 -5.10
N GLU A 43 1.27 -15.11 -6.25
CA GLU A 43 2.16 -16.02 -6.97
C GLU A 43 3.35 -16.51 -6.12
N TYR A 44 3.93 -15.61 -5.32
CA TYR A 44 5.11 -15.89 -4.50
C TYR A 44 4.84 -15.95 -3.01
N ALA A 45 3.57 -16.01 -2.60
CA ALA A 45 3.18 -15.92 -1.19
C ALA A 45 3.88 -16.95 -0.31
N GLU A 46 4.03 -18.20 -0.77
CA GLU A 46 4.67 -19.30 -0.02
C GLU A 46 6.16 -19.07 0.27
N HIS A 47 6.83 -18.25 -0.53
CA HIS A 47 8.25 -17.94 -0.38
C HIS A 47 8.51 -16.75 0.55
N LEU A 48 7.50 -15.92 0.85
CA LEU A 48 7.69 -14.67 1.59
C LEU A 48 8.26 -14.88 3.00
N SER A 49 7.97 -16.02 3.65
CA SER A 49 8.52 -16.35 4.98
C SER A 49 10.04 -16.56 4.96
N GLU A 50 10.60 -16.94 3.83
CA GLU A 50 12.04 -17.07 3.60
C GLU A 50 12.62 -15.72 3.13
N TRP A 51 12.03 -15.14 2.10
CA TRP A 51 12.54 -13.95 1.43
C TRP A 51 12.53 -12.69 2.29
N GLU A 52 11.57 -12.57 3.21
CA GLU A 52 11.58 -11.44 4.16
C GLU A 52 12.81 -11.40 5.08
N ASN A 53 13.59 -12.49 5.16
CA ASN A 53 14.82 -12.56 5.96
C ASN A 53 16.08 -12.19 5.19
N ILE A 54 16.00 -11.90 3.91
CA ILE A 54 17.12 -11.36 3.12
C ILE A 54 17.58 -10.04 3.77
N ASP A 55 18.90 -9.90 3.92
CA ASP A 55 19.49 -8.68 4.48
C ASP A 55 19.09 -7.46 3.63
N GLY A 56 18.65 -6.40 4.30
CA GLY A 56 18.14 -5.18 3.64
C GLY A 56 16.64 -5.18 3.36
N VAL A 57 15.93 -6.28 3.62
CA VAL A 57 14.45 -6.31 3.57
C VAL A 57 13.87 -5.81 4.88
N CYS A 58 13.02 -4.78 4.84
CA CYS A 58 12.36 -4.21 6.02
C CYS A 58 10.94 -4.79 6.26
N GLY A 59 10.31 -5.34 5.24
CA GLY A 59 8.96 -5.89 5.33
C GLY A 59 8.39 -6.25 3.97
N ILE A 60 7.11 -6.57 3.96
CA ILE A 60 6.36 -6.90 2.74
C ILE A 60 5.45 -5.72 2.38
N LYS A 61 5.25 -5.46 1.10
CA LYS A 61 4.33 -4.43 0.60
C LYS A 61 3.20 -5.06 -0.18
N ILE A 62 1.96 -4.73 0.17
CA ILE A 62 0.74 -5.11 -0.55
C ILE A 62 0.09 -3.89 -1.19
N PHE A 63 -0.38 -4.05 -2.42
CA PHE A 63 -1.26 -3.11 -3.11
C PHE A 63 -2.64 -3.75 -3.28
N MET A 64 -3.63 -3.26 -2.54
CA MET A 64 -5.02 -3.77 -2.59
C MET A 64 -5.84 -3.14 -3.72
N GLY A 65 -5.33 -2.07 -4.31
CA GLY A 65 -5.93 -1.36 -5.42
C GLY A 65 -4.96 -0.34 -6.02
N ALA A 66 -5.37 0.34 -7.09
CA ALA A 66 -4.61 1.40 -7.77
C ALA A 66 -3.17 1.01 -8.15
N SER A 67 -2.89 -0.28 -8.35
CA SER A 67 -1.61 -0.78 -8.83
C SER A 67 -1.73 -1.34 -10.24
N ASN A 68 -0.61 -1.42 -10.93
CA ASN A 68 -0.55 -1.99 -12.26
C ASN A 68 -0.05 -3.44 -12.21
N GLY A 69 -0.79 -4.33 -12.86
CA GLY A 69 -0.34 -5.69 -13.18
C GLY A 69 0.08 -6.52 -11.96
N ASP A 70 1.29 -7.02 -12.00
CA ASP A 70 1.82 -8.10 -11.15
C ASP A 70 1.94 -7.77 -9.64
N LEU A 71 1.71 -6.52 -9.22
CA LEU A 71 1.74 -6.13 -7.80
C LEU A 71 0.35 -6.03 -7.16
N LEU A 72 -0.72 -6.10 -7.94
CA LEU A 72 -2.08 -6.00 -7.42
C LEU A 72 -2.48 -7.30 -6.70
N SER A 73 -2.96 -7.16 -5.47
CA SER A 73 -3.58 -8.23 -4.68
C SER A 73 -4.93 -7.71 -4.18
N ALA A 74 -5.97 -7.92 -4.98
CA ALA A 74 -7.28 -7.29 -4.80
C ALA A 74 -8.27 -8.15 -4.00
N THR A 75 -8.14 -9.48 -4.06
CA THR A 75 -9.06 -10.40 -3.40
C THR A 75 -8.62 -10.76 -1.98
N ASP A 76 -9.57 -11.15 -1.14
CA ASP A 76 -9.25 -11.57 0.23
C ASP A 76 -8.40 -12.85 0.26
N GLU A 77 -8.58 -13.74 -0.71
CA GLU A 77 -7.79 -14.97 -0.85
C GLU A 77 -6.32 -14.67 -1.15
N GLU A 78 -6.04 -13.73 -2.05
CA GLU A 78 -4.67 -13.30 -2.38
C GLU A 78 -4.00 -12.65 -1.16
N ILE A 79 -4.72 -11.75 -0.51
CA ILE A 79 -4.23 -11.05 0.69
C ILE A 79 -3.99 -12.03 1.84
N ASP A 80 -4.93 -12.97 2.07
CA ASP A 80 -4.83 -14.00 3.10
C ASP A 80 -3.58 -14.87 2.89
N ALA A 81 -3.33 -15.30 1.66
CA ALA A 81 -2.13 -16.07 1.31
C ALA A 81 -0.83 -15.32 1.64
N ILE A 82 -0.77 -14.02 1.32
CA ILE A 82 0.40 -13.19 1.61
C ILE A 82 0.57 -12.98 3.11
N VAL A 83 -0.52 -12.64 3.82
CA VAL A 83 -0.48 -12.35 5.27
C VAL A 83 -0.16 -13.59 6.10
N ALA A 84 -0.58 -14.78 5.65
CA ALA A 84 -0.28 -16.04 6.29
C ALA A 84 1.22 -16.40 6.31
N ASN A 85 1.99 -15.86 5.36
CA ASN A 85 3.38 -16.24 5.14
C ASN A 85 4.35 -15.15 5.60
N GLY A 86 5.07 -15.41 6.69
CA GLY A 86 6.08 -14.54 7.28
C GLY A 86 5.67 -13.87 8.59
N LYS A 87 6.54 -12.99 9.09
CA LYS A 87 6.38 -12.33 10.41
C LYS A 87 6.69 -10.83 10.39
N ARG A 88 7.42 -10.35 9.37
CA ARG A 88 7.73 -8.92 9.26
C ARG A 88 6.47 -8.11 9.00
N VAL A 89 6.52 -6.82 9.31
CA VAL A 89 5.43 -5.89 9.06
C VAL A 89 5.03 -5.88 7.59
N ILE A 90 3.74 -5.77 7.34
CA ILE A 90 3.21 -5.56 5.99
C ILE A 90 2.79 -4.11 5.82
N ALA A 91 3.44 -3.39 4.90
CA ALA A 91 3.01 -2.06 4.47
C ALA A 91 1.93 -2.19 3.39
N VAL A 92 0.85 -1.44 3.51
CA VAL A 92 -0.34 -1.62 2.67
C VAL A 92 -0.79 -0.32 2.03
N HIS A 93 -0.91 -0.33 0.70
CA HIS A 93 -1.73 0.63 -0.02
C HIS A 93 -3.17 0.12 -0.01
N ALA A 94 -4.01 0.72 0.82
CA ALA A 94 -5.33 0.21 1.13
C ALA A 94 -6.43 1.02 0.41
N GLU A 95 -6.74 0.63 -0.81
CA GLU A 95 -7.93 1.07 -1.55
C GLU A 95 -8.62 -0.17 -2.13
N ASP A 96 -9.94 -0.20 -2.10
CA ASP A 96 -10.73 -1.32 -2.60
C ASP A 96 -10.87 -1.24 -4.12
N GLU A 97 -10.22 -2.16 -4.82
CA GLU A 97 -10.20 -2.19 -6.29
C GLU A 97 -11.60 -2.35 -6.89
N ALA A 98 -12.48 -3.13 -6.26
CA ALA A 98 -13.83 -3.34 -6.77
C ALA A 98 -14.66 -2.04 -6.70
N ILE A 99 -14.61 -1.35 -5.55
CA ILE A 99 -15.30 -0.06 -5.38
C ILE A 99 -14.73 0.98 -6.34
N MET A 100 -13.41 1.05 -6.51
CA MET A 100 -12.79 1.98 -7.44
C MET A 100 -13.20 1.72 -8.89
N ASN A 101 -13.27 0.45 -9.30
CA ASN A 101 -13.70 0.08 -10.65
C ASN A 101 -15.18 0.42 -10.90
N GLU A 102 -16.04 0.21 -9.93
CA GLU A 102 -17.43 0.65 -9.99
C GLU A 102 -17.55 2.18 -10.10
N ASN A 103 -16.83 2.91 -9.24
CA ASN A 103 -16.80 4.37 -9.24
C ASN A 103 -16.19 4.94 -10.54
N LYS A 104 -15.22 4.25 -11.13
CA LYS A 104 -14.66 4.64 -12.43
C LYS A 104 -15.70 4.64 -13.52
N VAL A 105 -16.60 3.68 -13.52
CA VAL A 105 -17.68 3.61 -14.51
C VAL A 105 -18.83 4.58 -14.17
N THR A 106 -19.26 4.62 -12.90
CA THR A 106 -20.48 5.32 -12.50
C THR A 106 -20.27 6.81 -12.21
N ILE A 107 -19.07 7.19 -11.72
CA ILE A 107 -18.75 8.54 -11.24
C ILE A 107 -17.80 9.25 -12.19
N LEU A 108 -16.66 8.61 -12.54
CA LEU A 108 -15.67 9.24 -13.42
C LEU A 108 -16.13 9.28 -14.87
N GLY A 109 -16.62 8.15 -15.42
CA GLY A 109 -16.99 8.04 -16.82
C GLY A 109 -15.86 8.49 -17.74
N ASP A 110 -16.19 9.34 -18.71
CA ASP A 110 -15.24 9.95 -19.67
C ASP A 110 -14.69 11.31 -19.20
N SER A 111 -14.90 11.69 -17.93
CA SER A 111 -14.45 12.97 -17.40
C SER A 111 -12.92 13.04 -17.29
N ASN A 112 -12.34 14.15 -17.75
CA ASN A 112 -10.94 14.50 -17.55
C ASN A 112 -10.76 15.56 -16.45
N ASP A 113 -11.81 15.86 -15.68
CA ASP A 113 -11.75 16.81 -14.57
C ASP A 113 -11.00 16.20 -13.39
N VAL A 114 -9.89 16.83 -13.00
CA VAL A 114 -9.07 16.38 -11.86
C VAL A 114 -9.87 16.37 -10.56
N ALA A 115 -10.89 17.22 -10.40
CA ALA A 115 -11.77 17.25 -9.25
C ALA A 115 -12.63 15.98 -9.10
N MET A 116 -12.69 15.12 -10.12
CA MET A 116 -13.33 13.81 -9.99
C MET A 116 -12.47 12.77 -9.25
N HIS A 117 -11.18 13.03 -9.08
CA HIS A 117 -10.24 12.09 -8.47
C HIS A 117 -10.69 11.62 -7.07
N TYR A 118 -11.04 12.56 -6.16
CA TYR A 118 -11.46 12.19 -4.80
C TYR A 118 -12.82 11.49 -4.74
N LYS A 119 -13.67 11.68 -5.75
CA LYS A 119 -14.97 11.01 -5.85
C LYS A 119 -14.82 9.57 -6.34
N TRP A 120 -13.96 9.37 -7.34
CA TRP A 120 -13.67 8.06 -7.87
C TRP A 120 -12.86 7.21 -6.88
N ARG A 121 -11.79 7.76 -6.32
CA ARG A 121 -11.01 7.14 -5.23
C ARG A 121 -11.60 7.57 -3.90
N SER A 122 -12.74 6.97 -3.57
CA SER A 122 -13.60 7.43 -2.49
C SER A 122 -13.09 7.06 -1.11
N GLU A 123 -13.53 7.81 -0.09
CA GLU A 123 -13.30 7.47 1.32
C GLU A 123 -13.81 6.07 1.68
N GLU A 124 -14.89 5.61 1.03
CA GLU A 124 -15.45 4.28 1.22
C GLU A 124 -14.47 3.20 0.75
N SER A 125 -13.83 3.38 -0.41
CA SER A 125 -12.80 2.47 -0.93
C SER A 125 -11.65 2.31 0.07
N CYS A 126 -11.13 3.42 0.60
CA CYS A 126 -10.05 3.42 1.59
C CYS A 126 -10.47 2.70 2.87
N LEU A 127 -11.63 3.07 3.45
CA LEU A 127 -12.10 2.47 4.69
C LEU A 127 -12.38 0.98 4.56
N ASN A 128 -12.97 0.54 3.44
CA ASN A 128 -13.27 -0.87 3.20
C ASN A 128 -11.99 -1.69 3.12
N ALA A 129 -11.02 -1.27 2.32
CA ALA A 129 -9.74 -1.94 2.21
C ALA A 129 -8.98 -1.99 3.55
N THR A 130 -8.96 -0.88 4.30
CA THR A 130 -8.34 -0.82 5.62
C THR A 130 -8.99 -1.80 6.60
N LYS A 131 -10.32 -1.94 6.60
CA LYS A 131 -11.02 -2.93 7.44
C LYS A 131 -10.71 -4.36 7.03
N ARG A 132 -10.68 -4.65 5.73
CA ARG A 132 -10.36 -5.98 5.20
C ARG A 132 -8.96 -6.43 5.62
N ILE A 133 -7.93 -5.62 5.35
CA ILE A 133 -6.56 -6.00 5.71
C ILE A 133 -6.36 -6.13 7.23
N VAL A 134 -6.95 -5.26 8.05
CA VAL A 134 -6.84 -5.36 9.51
C VAL A 134 -7.52 -6.64 10.02
N SER A 135 -8.67 -7.03 9.44
CA SER A 135 -9.36 -8.27 9.78
C SER A 135 -8.50 -9.50 9.48
N ILE A 136 -7.90 -9.55 8.29
CA ILE A 136 -7.01 -10.64 7.87
C ILE A 136 -5.74 -10.66 8.73
N ALA A 137 -5.14 -9.49 9.00
CA ALA A 137 -3.96 -9.37 9.85
C ALA A 137 -4.18 -9.92 11.28
N LYS A 138 -5.36 -9.68 11.86
CA LYS A 138 -5.75 -10.23 13.18
C LYS A 138 -5.80 -11.76 13.18
N LYS A 139 -6.27 -12.38 12.11
CA LYS A 139 -6.33 -13.85 11.97
C LYS A 139 -4.95 -14.49 12.16
N TYR A 140 -3.91 -13.82 11.68
CA TYR A 140 -2.51 -14.30 11.75
C TYR A 140 -1.67 -13.60 12.81
N THR A 141 -2.22 -12.68 13.57
CA THR A 141 -1.50 -11.84 14.55
C THR A 141 -0.30 -11.14 13.91
N ARG A 142 -0.44 -10.73 12.63
CA ARG A 142 0.64 -10.10 11.85
C ARG A 142 0.42 -8.60 11.75
N ARG A 143 1.42 -7.82 12.17
CA ARG A 143 1.33 -6.36 12.15
C ARG A 143 1.26 -5.80 10.73
N VAL A 144 0.37 -4.83 10.55
CA VAL A 144 0.24 -4.07 9.30
C VAL A 144 0.52 -2.58 9.52
N HIS A 145 1.01 -1.92 8.50
CA HIS A 145 1.24 -0.48 8.44
C HIS A 145 0.45 0.09 7.25
N ILE A 146 -0.60 0.85 7.55
CA ILE A 146 -1.44 1.44 6.52
C ILE A 146 -0.79 2.75 6.06
N LEU A 147 -0.39 2.78 4.80
CA LEU A 147 0.34 3.89 4.21
C LEU A 147 -0.60 5.07 3.89
N HIS A 148 -0.05 6.28 3.96
CA HIS A 148 -0.65 7.53 3.45
C HIS A 148 -2.17 7.66 3.69
N ILE A 149 -2.60 7.50 4.93
CA ILE A 149 -4.01 7.64 5.34
C ILE A 149 -4.54 9.02 4.95
N THR A 150 -5.73 9.04 4.36
CA THR A 150 -6.38 10.26 3.85
C THR A 150 -7.72 10.56 4.48
N THR A 151 -8.34 9.63 5.22
CA THR A 151 -9.72 9.77 5.68
C THR A 151 -9.86 9.76 7.20
N ALA A 152 -10.81 10.56 7.73
CA ALA A 152 -11.12 10.60 9.16
C ALA A 152 -11.73 9.28 9.66
N GLN A 153 -12.45 8.58 8.80
CA GLN A 153 -13.07 7.30 9.10
C GLN A 153 -12.03 6.21 9.33
N GLU A 154 -10.98 6.14 8.48
CA GLU A 154 -9.86 5.22 8.68
C GLU A 154 -9.14 5.51 9.99
N MET A 155 -8.84 6.78 10.30
CA MET A 155 -8.20 7.17 11.55
C MET A 155 -9.02 6.75 12.78
N SER A 156 -10.35 6.90 12.72
CA SER A 156 -11.26 6.49 13.78
C SER A 156 -11.25 4.98 13.99
N PHE A 157 -11.23 4.21 12.90
CA PHE A 157 -11.14 2.75 12.93
C PHE A 157 -9.77 2.29 13.45
N LEU A 158 -8.67 2.85 12.94
CA LEU A 158 -7.31 2.47 13.32
C LEU A 158 -6.98 2.83 14.78
N LYS A 159 -7.61 3.88 15.33
CA LYS A 159 -7.47 4.24 16.76
C LYS A 159 -7.82 3.09 17.69
N THR A 160 -8.77 2.25 17.32
CA THR A 160 -9.22 1.08 18.10
C THR A 160 -8.52 -0.23 17.73
N ASN A 161 -7.56 -0.20 16.80
CA ASN A 161 -6.83 -1.36 16.29
C ASN A 161 -5.30 -1.19 16.36
N LYS A 162 -4.80 -0.38 17.32
CA LYS A 162 -3.38 -0.08 17.48
C LYS A 162 -2.51 -1.27 17.90
N ASP A 163 -3.12 -2.30 18.40
CA ASP A 163 -2.48 -3.56 18.73
C ASP A 163 -1.93 -4.28 17.49
N ILE A 164 -2.59 -4.13 16.36
CA ILE A 164 -2.24 -4.81 15.11
C ILE A 164 -1.83 -3.86 13.99
N ALA A 165 -2.35 -2.63 13.97
CA ALA A 165 -2.15 -1.69 12.89
C ALA A 165 -1.47 -0.39 13.35
N SER A 166 -0.56 0.11 12.50
CA SER A 166 -0.03 1.48 12.55
C SER A 166 -0.38 2.22 11.27
N ALA A 167 -0.30 3.54 11.29
CA ALA A 167 -0.70 4.39 10.16
C ALA A 167 0.38 5.42 9.84
N GLU A 168 0.46 5.77 8.57
CA GLU A 168 1.28 6.85 8.03
C GLU A 168 0.40 7.96 7.48
N VAL A 169 0.84 9.19 7.62
CA VAL A 169 0.21 10.36 7.01
C VAL A 169 1.30 11.22 6.34
N LEU A 170 0.99 11.78 5.18
CA LEU A 170 1.88 12.68 4.45
C LEU A 170 1.59 14.15 4.78
N ALA A 171 2.57 15.02 4.59
CA ALA A 171 2.43 16.44 4.88
C ALA A 171 1.30 17.11 4.07
N ASN A 172 1.12 16.73 2.81
CA ASN A 172 0.03 17.21 1.97
C ASN A 172 -1.36 16.76 2.48
N HIS A 173 -1.49 15.57 3.06
CA HIS A 173 -2.75 15.10 3.65
C HIS A 173 -3.11 15.84 4.95
N LEU A 174 -2.13 16.46 5.60
CA LEU A 174 -2.36 17.29 6.79
C LEU A 174 -2.73 18.74 6.46
N THR A 175 -2.48 19.18 5.24
CA THR A 175 -2.59 20.60 4.84
C THR A 175 -3.58 20.86 3.72
N LEU A 176 -3.88 19.85 2.92
CA LEU A 176 -4.79 19.93 1.78
C LEU A 176 -5.94 18.94 1.97
N HIS A 177 -7.16 19.33 1.62
CA HIS A 177 -8.30 18.44 1.62
C HIS A 177 -9.22 18.69 0.42
N ALA A 178 -9.90 17.66 -0.01
CA ALA A 178 -10.89 17.74 -1.08
C ALA A 178 -12.27 18.15 -0.48
N PRO A 179 -13.10 18.91 -1.22
CA PRO A 179 -12.86 19.38 -2.59
C PRO A 179 -11.98 20.64 -2.69
N ASP A 180 -11.79 21.39 -1.62
CA ASP A 180 -11.24 22.76 -1.62
C ASP A 180 -9.89 22.87 -2.34
N CYS A 181 -9.01 21.87 -2.20
CA CYS A 181 -7.71 21.92 -2.87
C CYS A 181 -7.85 21.83 -4.40
N TYR A 182 -8.84 21.07 -4.91
CA TYR A 182 -9.11 20.99 -6.35
C TYR A 182 -9.71 22.28 -6.89
N ASP A 183 -10.62 22.90 -6.14
CA ASP A 183 -11.22 24.19 -6.50
C ASP A 183 -10.18 25.31 -6.51
N MET A 184 -9.21 25.27 -5.58
CA MET A 184 -8.16 26.30 -5.43
C MET A 184 -7.04 26.16 -6.44
N PHE A 185 -6.58 24.93 -6.73
CA PHE A 185 -5.35 24.69 -7.48
C PHE A 185 -5.60 24.09 -8.87
N GLY A 186 -6.74 23.46 -9.11
CA GLY A 186 -7.04 22.82 -10.38
C GLY A 186 -6.04 21.71 -10.71
N THR A 187 -5.44 21.79 -11.89
CA THR A 187 -4.46 20.84 -12.44
C THR A 187 -3.01 21.30 -12.32
N LEU A 188 -2.68 22.06 -11.31
CA LEU A 188 -1.29 22.52 -11.09
C LEU A 188 -0.29 21.39 -10.97
#